data_46d5a7b69834639f0ac73cb83cd4b5fd
#
_entry.id   46d5a7b69834639f0ac73cb83cd4b5fd
#
_cell.length_a   1.000
_cell.length_b   1.000
_cell.length_c   1.000
_cell.angle_alpha   90.00
_cell.angle_beta   90.00
_cell.angle_gamma   90.00
#
_symmetry.space_group_name_H-M   'P 1'
#
loop_
_entity.id
_entity.type
_entity.pdbx_description
1 polymer ?
#
loop_
_entity_poly.entity_id
_entity_poly.type
_entity_poly.pdbx_seq_one_letter_code
_entity_poly.pdbx_strand_id
1 'polypeptide(L)'
;MFQSERFFREAWPQISQAFASPTDAASDVEWIVGAAALDAGARVLDAPCGFGRHSVEFARRGFPVTGVDFSETELDRARKAATEAGVPVRLVCQDIRDMEFPGEFDLAVNLFSSIGYFSDDEDRLVIDRFWRALKPEGVFVLDTRNRDQLVRSLPPEERKRTNAGTLRIENEFDPATSRWRARWWRIKRASAKSKEGAAELIGESEIRLYSAHELSAMLRPERWGHVELYGGLDGTPFSLDAPRLVLVARK
;
A
#
# COMPACT_ATOMS: atom_id res chain seq x y z
N MET A 1 17.27 7.57 -5.41
CA MET A 1 16.92 6.15 -5.15
C MET A 1 16.60 6.04 -3.67
N PHE A 2 15.40 5.56 -3.29
CA PHE A 2 15.05 5.35 -1.88
C PHE A 2 15.57 3.99 -1.39
N GLN A 3 15.73 3.82 -0.07
CA GLN A 3 16.44 2.67 0.51
C GLN A 3 15.83 1.31 0.13
N SER A 4 14.49 1.21 0.05
CA SER A 4 13.78 -0.03 -0.29
C SER A 4 13.50 -0.21 -1.80
N GLU A 5 13.99 0.67 -2.67
CA GLU A 5 13.68 0.62 -4.11
C GLU A 5 14.06 -0.71 -4.75
N ARG A 6 15.27 -1.20 -4.46
CA ARG A 6 15.74 -2.48 -4.99
C ARG A 6 14.85 -3.64 -4.54
N PHE A 7 14.41 -3.64 -3.28
CA PHE A 7 13.48 -4.63 -2.75
C PHE A 7 12.18 -4.65 -3.56
N PHE A 8 11.57 -3.49 -3.81
CA PHE A 8 10.33 -3.40 -4.56
C PHE A 8 10.46 -3.72 -6.04
N ARG A 9 11.63 -3.50 -6.65
CA ARG A 9 11.89 -3.87 -8.05
C ARG A 9 12.16 -5.36 -8.23
N GLU A 10 12.93 -5.97 -7.33
CA GLU A 10 13.50 -7.31 -7.53
C GLU A 10 12.84 -8.39 -6.67
N ALA A 11 12.62 -8.15 -5.39
CA ALA A 11 12.15 -9.16 -4.43
C ALA A 11 10.63 -9.14 -4.25
N TRP A 12 10.04 -7.96 -4.04
CA TRP A 12 8.62 -7.81 -3.78
C TRP A 12 7.73 -8.45 -4.84
N PRO A 13 7.95 -8.27 -6.15
CA PRO A 13 7.15 -8.93 -7.18
C PRO A 13 7.09 -10.46 -7.05
N GLN A 14 8.11 -11.08 -6.49
CA GLN A 14 8.16 -12.55 -6.33
C GLN A 14 7.33 -13.05 -5.13
N ILE A 15 6.96 -12.17 -4.19
CA ILE A 15 6.32 -12.54 -2.93
C ILE A 15 5.02 -11.76 -2.65
N SER A 16 4.75 -10.67 -3.36
CA SER A 16 3.62 -9.75 -3.11
C SER A 16 2.28 -10.48 -3.01
N GLN A 17 2.00 -11.42 -3.90
CA GLN A 17 0.76 -12.19 -3.91
C GLN A 17 0.56 -13.08 -2.66
N ALA A 18 1.63 -13.40 -1.93
CA ALA A 18 1.52 -14.15 -0.68
C ALA A 18 1.00 -13.29 0.49
N PHE A 19 1.00 -11.97 0.33
CA PHE A 19 0.59 -11.00 1.35
C PHE A 19 -0.73 -10.29 1.02
N ALA A 20 -1.25 -10.49 -0.17
CA ALA A 20 -2.44 -9.81 -0.66
C ALA A 20 -3.40 -10.79 -1.33
N SER A 21 -4.65 -10.83 -0.87
CA SER A 21 -5.71 -11.67 -1.44
C SER A 21 -6.61 -10.84 -2.37
N PRO A 22 -7.01 -11.37 -3.55
CA PRO A 22 -8.05 -10.74 -4.36
C PRO A 22 -9.40 -10.62 -3.63
N THR A 23 -9.70 -11.55 -2.73
CA THR A 23 -10.95 -11.53 -1.95
C THR A 23 -11.00 -10.32 -1.02
N ASP A 24 -9.86 -9.96 -0.42
CA ASP A 24 -9.78 -8.79 0.45
C ASP A 24 -10.00 -7.51 -0.36
N ALA A 25 -9.54 -7.45 -1.62
CA ALA A 25 -9.73 -6.28 -2.48
C ALA A 25 -11.20 -5.97 -2.77
N ALA A 26 -12.08 -6.97 -2.84
CA ALA A 26 -13.49 -6.74 -3.09
C ALA A 26 -14.18 -6.06 -1.90
N SER A 27 -13.91 -6.53 -0.68
CA SER A 27 -14.45 -5.91 0.55
C SER A 27 -13.82 -4.53 0.81
N ASP A 28 -12.50 -4.40 0.59
CA ASP A 28 -11.80 -3.13 0.72
C ASP A 28 -12.44 -2.05 -0.18
N VAL A 29 -12.63 -2.36 -1.47
CA VAL A 29 -13.20 -1.43 -2.45
C VAL A 29 -14.67 -1.12 -2.13
N GLU A 30 -15.45 -2.11 -1.68
CA GLU A 30 -16.83 -1.88 -1.27
C GLU A 30 -16.93 -0.85 -0.16
N TRP A 31 -16.13 -1.03 0.87
CA TRP A 31 -16.10 -0.09 1.99
C TRP A 31 -15.59 1.30 1.55
N ILE A 32 -14.50 1.37 0.75
CA ILE A 32 -13.95 2.65 0.26
C ILE A 32 -14.98 3.42 -0.55
N VAL A 33 -15.70 2.77 -1.46
CA VAL A 33 -16.75 3.39 -2.28
C VAL A 33 -17.86 3.98 -1.41
N GLY A 34 -18.27 3.23 -0.37
CA GLY A 34 -19.26 3.70 0.59
C GLY A 34 -18.76 4.88 1.45
N ALA A 35 -17.56 4.77 2.02
CA ALA A 35 -16.96 5.81 2.87
C ALA A 35 -16.67 7.11 2.10
N ALA A 36 -16.28 6.99 0.83
CA ALA A 36 -16.06 8.14 -0.06
C ALA A 36 -17.38 8.69 -0.65
N ALA A 37 -18.50 7.97 -0.52
CA ALA A 37 -19.79 8.29 -1.14
C ALA A 37 -19.65 8.54 -2.65
N LEU A 38 -18.96 7.63 -3.36
CA LEU A 38 -18.66 7.81 -4.78
C LEU A 38 -19.90 7.66 -5.66
N ASP A 39 -20.09 8.61 -6.54
CA ASP A 39 -21.08 8.54 -7.62
C ASP A 39 -20.64 7.60 -8.76
N ALA A 40 -21.60 7.09 -9.51
CA ALA A 40 -21.31 6.27 -10.70
C ALA A 40 -20.45 7.05 -11.71
N GLY A 41 -19.39 6.41 -12.21
CA GLY A 41 -18.47 7.03 -13.17
C GLY A 41 -17.41 7.95 -12.55
N ALA A 42 -17.34 8.05 -11.22
CA ALA A 42 -16.27 8.75 -10.52
C ALA A 42 -14.89 8.20 -10.92
N ARG A 43 -13.92 9.08 -11.15
CA ARG A 43 -12.56 8.71 -11.58
C ARG A 43 -11.69 8.38 -10.37
N VAL A 44 -11.02 7.25 -10.40
CA VAL A 44 -10.20 6.73 -9.30
C VAL A 44 -8.73 6.73 -9.66
N LEU A 45 -7.88 7.24 -8.76
CA LEU A 45 -6.42 7.09 -8.77
C LEU A 45 -6.01 6.06 -7.72
N ASP A 46 -5.33 4.99 -8.13
CA ASP A 46 -4.74 3.98 -7.24
C ASP A 46 -3.21 4.07 -7.35
N ALA A 47 -2.54 4.54 -6.29
CA ALA A 47 -1.10 4.80 -6.33
C ALA A 47 -0.41 4.59 -4.95
N PRO A 48 0.60 3.73 -4.89
CA PRO A 48 1.03 2.78 -5.91
C PRO A 48 0.07 1.59 -6.03
N CYS A 49 -0.22 1.16 -7.26
CA CYS A 49 -1.23 0.13 -7.51
C CYS A 49 -0.70 -1.31 -7.44
N GLY A 50 0.64 -1.49 -7.46
CA GLY A 50 1.26 -2.82 -7.51
C GLY A 50 0.73 -3.65 -8.66
N PHE A 51 0.41 -4.92 -8.40
CA PHE A 51 -0.18 -5.83 -9.40
C PHE A 51 -1.69 -5.60 -9.67
N GLY A 52 -2.22 -4.45 -9.24
CA GLY A 52 -3.53 -3.95 -9.66
C GLY A 52 -4.76 -4.58 -8.99
N ARG A 53 -4.64 -5.23 -7.83
CA ARG A 53 -5.77 -5.93 -7.20
C ARG A 53 -6.96 -5.00 -6.88
N HIS A 54 -6.72 -3.80 -6.37
CA HIS A 54 -7.76 -2.81 -6.11
C HIS A 54 -8.17 -2.09 -7.41
N SER A 55 -7.20 -1.73 -8.26
CA SER A 55 -7.49 -1.10 -9.56
C SER A 55 -8.45 -1.92 -10.40
N VAL A 56 -8.25 -3.24 -10.49
CA VAL A 56 -9.13 -4.16 -11.23
C VAL A 56 -10.51 -4.22 -10.57
N GLU A 57 -10.58 -4.25 -9.25
CA GLU A 57 -11.85 -4.31 -8.53
C GLU A 57 -12.67 -3.02 -8.65
N PHE A 58 -12.04 -1.84 -8.58
CA PHE A 58 -12.71 -0.58 -8.90
C PHE A 58 -13.23 -0.58 -10.35
N ALA A 59 -12.43 -1.04 -11.30
CA ALA A 59 -12.84 -1.11 -12.71
C ALA A 59 -13.99 -2.10 -12.94
N ARG A 60 -14.04 -3.23 -12.23
CA ARG A 60 -15.19 -4.18 -12.25
C ARG A 60 -16.48 -3.54 -11.78
N ARG A 61 -16.40 -2.57 -10.87
CA ARG A 61 -17.55 -1.80 -10.37
C ARG A 61 -17.92 -0.63 -11.29
N GLY A 62 -17.24 -0.50 -12.43
CA GLY A 62 -17.55 0.50 -13.46
C GLY A 62 -16.87 1.85 -13.27
N PHE A 63 -15.92 1.98 -12.36
CA PHE A 63 -15.15 3.21 -12.18
C PHE A 63 -14.02 3.31 -13.21
N PRO A 64 -13.82 4.46 -13.88
CA PRO A 64 -12.60 4.75 -14.64
C PRO A 64 -11.39 4.82 -13.70
N VAL A 65 -10.42 3.91 -13.88
CA VAL A 65 -9.28 3.78 -12.98
C VAL A 65 -7.96 4.15 -13.67
N THR A 66 -7.14 4.93 -12.97
CA THR A 66 -5.72 5.11 -13.29
C THR A 66 -4.89 4.50 -12.16
N GLY A 67 -4.13 3.46 -12.48
CA GLY A 67 -3.15 2.84 -11.59
C GLY A 67 -1.75 3.38 -11.88
N VAL A 68 -1.02 3.79 -10.85
CA VAL A 68 0.37 4.25 -10.94
C VAL A 68 1.25 3.34 -10.11
N ASP A 69 2.35 2.87 -10.68
CA ASP A 69 3.41 2.17 -9.95
C ASP A 69 4.75 2.38 -10.65
N PHE A 70 5.85 2.37 -9.92
CA PHE A 70 7.18 2.52 -10.53
C PHE A 70 7.77 1.18 -11.01
N SER A 71 7.17 0.04 -10.62
CA SER A 71 7.60 -1.31 -10.98
C SER A 71 6.90 -1.81 -12.24
N GLU A 72 7.59 -1.81 -13.37
CA GLU A 72 7.05 -2.36 -14.63
C GLU A 72 6.61 -3.83 -14.47
N THR A 73 7.35 -4.60 -13.66
CA THR A 73 6.99 -6.01 -13.36
C THR A 73 5.63 -6.12 -12.67
N GLU A 74 5.29 -5.23 -11.75
CA GLU A 74 3.96 -5.21 -11.12
C GLU A 74 2.91 -4.70 -12.10
N LEU A 75 3.21 -3.69 -12.90
CA LEU A 75 2.29 -3.18 -13.92
C LEU A 75 1.98 -4.22 -15.01
N ASP A 76 2.93 -5.06 -15.41
CA ASP A 76 2.67 -6.18 -16.33
C ASP A 76 1.67 -7.17 -15.74
N ARG A 77 1.76 -7.43 -14.47
CA ARG A 77 0.78 -8.26 -13.74
C ARG A 77 -0.58 -7.59 -13.66
N ALA A 78 -0.61 -6.28 -13.40
CA ALA A 78 -1.83 -5.49 -13.37
C ALA A 78 -2.53 -5.49 -14.75
N ARG A 79 -1.77 -5.34 -15.85
CA ARG A 79 -2.28 -5.44 -17.23
C ARG A 79 -2.91 -6.81 -17.50
N LYS A 80 -2.21 -7.87 -17.09
CA LYS A 80 -2.71 -9.23 -17.22
C LYS A 80 -4.00 -9.43 -16.43
N ALA A 81 -4.02 -9.01 -15.16
CA ALA A 81 -5.20 -9.13 -14.29
C ALA A 81 -6.41 -8.35 -14.85
N ALA A 82 -6.20 -7.13 -15.35
CA ALA A 82 -7.24 -6.33 -15.98
C ALA A 82 -7.79 -6.99 -17.27
N THR A 83 -6.89 -7.55 -18.09
CA THR A 83 -7.28 -8.29 -19.32
C THR A 83 -8.08 -9.54 -18.98
N GLU A 84 -7.64 -10.35 -18.01
CA GLU A 84 -8.34 -11.54 -17.54
C GLU A 84 -9.71 -11.22 -16.94
N ALA A 85 -9.83 -10.06 -16.30
CA ALA A 85 -11.08 -9.57 -15.74
C ALA A 85 -12.01 -8.91 -16.78
N GLY A 86 -11.52 -8.64 -18.01
CA GLY A 86 -12.27 -7.96 -19.06
C GLY A 86 -12.59 -6.49 -18.77
N VAL A 87 -11.75 -5.80 -17.98
CA VAL A 87 -11.99 -4.42 -17.58
C VAL A 87 -10.85 -3.48 -18.01
N PRO A 88 -11.16 -2.22 -18.40
CA PRO A 88 -10.14 -1.26 -18.75
C PRO A 88 -9.51 -0.63 -17.50
N VAL A 89 -8.18 -0.60 -17.41
CA VAL A 89 -7.42 0.14 -16.41
C VAL A 89 -6.30 0.90 -17.11
N ARG A 90 -6.22 2.22 -16.90
CA ARG A 90 -5.08 3.02 -17.36
C ARG A 90 -3.92 2.80 -16.41
N LEU A 91 -2.80 2.23 -16.90
CA LEU A 91 -1.61 1.98 -16.08
C LEU A 91 -0.47 2.91 -16.51
N VAL A 92 0.16 3.55 -15.53
CA VAL A 92 1.25 4.52 -15.70
C VAL A 92 2.45 4.05 -14.90
N CYS A 93 3.60 3.84 -15.59
CA CYS A 93 4.87 3.53 -14.94
C CYS A 93 5.54 4.82 -14.47
N GLN A 94 5.41 5.15 -13.18
CA GLN A 94 5.92 6.41 -12.62
C GLN A 94 6.11 6.28 -11.11
N ASP A 95 7.11 6.97 -10.57
CA ASP A 95 7.25 7.16 -9.13
C ASP A 95 6.12 8.08 -8.62
N ILE A 96 5.51 7.71 -7.51
CA ILE A 96 4.39 8.49 -6.93
C ILE A 96 4.81 9.89 -6.49
N ARG A 97 6.11 10.13 -6.25
CA ARG A 97 6.66 11.46 -5.95
C ARG A 97 6.61 12.41 -7.14
N ASP A 98 6.59 11.85 -8.35
CA ASP A 98 6.61 12.60 -9.62
C ASP A 98 5.23 12.73 -10.28
N MET A 99 4.17 12.23 -9.63
CA MET A 99 2.81 12.29 -10.18
C MET A 99 2.35 13.73 -10.44
N GLU A 100 1.79 13.97 -11.64
CA GLU A 100 1.22 15.26 -12.03
C GLU A 100 -0.14 15.05 -12.72
N PHE A 101 -1.21 15.06 -11.91
CA PHE A 101 -2.59 14.90 -12.35
C PHE A 101 -3.45 16.04 -11.77
N PRO A 102 -3.46 17.24 -12.38
CA PRO A 102 -4.10 18.39 -11.76
C PRO A 102 -5.63 18.29 -11.78
N GLY A 103 -6.23 17.99 -10.63
CA GLY A 103 -7.69 17.99 -10.44
C GLY A 103 -8.44 16.98 -11.31
N GLU A 104 -7.91 15.76 -11.47
CA GLU A 104 -8.50 14.78 -12.39
C GLU A 104 -9.42 13.76 -11.71
N PHE A 105 -9.26 13.49 -10.41
CA PHE A 105 -9.88 12.35 -9.74
C PHE A 105 -10.89 12.78 -8.66
N ASP A 106 -11.92 11.96 -8.53
CA ASP A 106 -12.92 12.07 -7.47
C ASP A 106 -12.47 11.31 -6.21
N LEU A 107 -11.74 10.21 -6.41
CA LEU A 107 -11.10 9.41 -5.36
C LEU A 107 -9.62 9.20 -5.69
N ALA A 108 -8.76 9.31 -4.69
CA ALA A 108 -7.39 8.83 -4.74
C ALA A 108 -7.13 7.90 -3.56
N VAL A 109 -6.42 6.79 -3.80
CA VAL A 109 -6.10 5.82 -2.76
C VAL A 109 -4.61 5.53 -2.71
N ASN A 110 -4.07 5.42 -1.47
CA ASN A 110 -2.75 4.90 -1.17
C ASN A 110 -2.91 3.78 -0.16
N LEU A 111 -2.86 2.55 -0.64
CA LEU A 111 -3.27 1.38 0.14
C LEU A 111 -2.10 0.44 0.43
N PHE A 112 -2.33 -0.47 1.40
CA PHE A 112 -1.44 -1.55 1.75
C PHE A 112 -0.08 -1.10 2.30
N SER A 113 -0.07 0.00 3.09
CA SER A 113 1.13 0.56 3.72
C SER A 113 2.20 1.02 2.72
N SER A 114 1.79 1.81 1.75
CA SER A 114 2.69 2.34 0.72
C SER A 114 3.28 3.72 1.07
N ILE A 115 2.89 4.32 2.19
CA ILE A 115 3.50 5.53 2.75
C ILE A 115 4.60 5.16 3.75
N GLY A 116 5.66 5.98 3.87
CA GLY A 116 6.73 5.81 4.85
C GLY A 116 8.02 5.19 4.28
N TYR A 117 8.07 4.90 2.99
CA TYR A 117 9.28 4.36 2.36
C TYR A 117 10.30 5.42 1.94
N PHE A 118 9.93 6.69 2.04
CA PHE A 118 10.77 7.81 1.66
C PHE A 118 11.27 8.58 2.90
N SER A 119 11.87 9.74 2.70
CA SER A 119 12.10 10.69 3.79
C SER A 119 10.79 11.36 4.21
N ASP A 120 10.74 11.92 5.41
CA ASP A 120 9.53 12.58 5.92
C ASP A 120 9.07 13.73 5.00
N ASP A 121 10.00 14.43 4.34
CA ASP A 121 9.67 15.50 3.40
C ASP A 121 9.15 14.96 2.06
N GLU A 122 9.71 13.84 1.58
CA GLU A 122 9.21 13.18 0.38
C GLU A 122 7.83 12.52 0.62
N ASP A 123 7.58 11.98 1.81
CA ASP A 123 6.24 11.47 2.17
C ASP A 123 5.21 12.62 2.21
N ARG A 124 5.59 13.81 2.70
CA ARG A 124 4.75 15.03 2.59
C ARG A 124 4.51 15.44 1.14
N LEU A 125 5.53 15.36 0.30
CA LEU A 125 5.39 15.60 -1.14
C LEU A 125 4.40 14.62 -1.79
N VAL A 126 4.46 13.34 -1.44
CA VAL A 126 3.49 12.32 -1.92
C VAL A 126 2.07 12.70 -1.54
N ILE A 127 1.82 13.10 -0.28
CA ILE A 127 0.50 13.56 0.17
C ILE A 127 0.05 14.81 -0.62
N ASP A 128 0.97 15.75 -0.92
CA ASP A 128 0.69 16.91 -1.75
C ASP A 128 0.34 16.53 -3.19
N ARG A 129 0.99 15.51 -3.77
CA ARG A 129 0.65 14.97 -5.09
C ARG A 129 -0.76 14.41 -5.13
N PHE A 130 -1.18 13.66 -4.11
CA PHE A 130 -2.57 13.18 -4.00
C PHE A 130 -3.56 14.34 -3.89
N TRP A 131 -3.27 15.34 -3.07
CA TRP A 131 -4.13 16.51 -2.95
C TRP A 131 -4.31 17.25 -4.29
N ARG A 132 -3.23 17.43 -5.06
CA ARG A 132 -3.27 18.08 -6.39
C ARG A 132 -4.03 17.22 -7.41
N ALA A 133 -3.93 15.90 -7.32
CA ALA A 133 -4.62 14.99 -8.22
C ALA A 133 -6.14 15.00 -8.05
N LEU A 134 -6.62 15.33 -6.87
CA LEU A 134 -8.03 15.36 -6.54
C LEU A 134 -8.70 16.64 -7.04
N LYS A 135 -9.94 16.49 -7.53
CA LYS A 135 -10.89 17.57 -7.75
C LYS A 135 -11.25 18.26 -6.42
N PRO A 136 -11.87 19.46 -6.44
CA PRO A 136 -12.60 19.97 -5.29
C PRO A 136 -13.62 18.91 -4.79
N GLU A 137 -13.77 18.77 -3.47
CA GLU A 137 -14.61 17.76 -2.79
C GLU A 137 -14.14 16.30 -3.02
N GLY A 138 -13.03 16.08 -3.72
CA GLY A 138 -12.46 14.75 -3.91
C GLY A 138 -11.96 14.13 -2.60
N VAL A 139 -11.96 12.80 -2.55
CA VAL A 139 -11.62 12.04 -1.34
C VAL A 139 -10.26 11.35 -1.48
N PHE A 140 -9.46 11.39 -0.43
CA PHE A 140 -8.24 10.63 -0.29
C PHE A 140 -8.40 9.55 0.77
N VAL A 141 -8.08 8.31 0.42
CA VAL A 141 -8.04 7.20 1.39
C VAL A 141 -6.60 6.70 1.48
N LEU A 142 -6.05 6.79 2.68
CA LEU A 142 -4.73 6.25 3.00
C LEU A 142 -4.90 5.09 3.99
N ASP A 143 -4.36 3.92 3.66
CA ASP A 143 -4.37 2.74 4.50
C ASP A 143 -2.94 2.28 4.80
N THR A 144 -2.58 2.27 6.08
CA THR A 144 -1.28 1.83 6.54
C THR A 144 -1.37 0.98 7.81
N ARG A 145 -0.25 0.44 8.27
CA ARG A 145 -0.18 -0.29 9.53
C ARG A 145 -0.39 0.67 10.71
N ASN A 146 -1.13 0.22 11.70
CA ASN A 146 -1.16 0.92 12.98
C ASN A 146 0.19 0.73 13.68
N ARG A 147 0.98 1.82 13.73
CA ARG A 147 2.30 1.84 14.37
C ARG A 147 2.24 1.31 15.81
N ASP A 148 1.27 1.79 16.57
CA ASP A 148 1.24 1.53 18.02
C ASP A 148 0.87 0.08 18.33
N GLN A 149 0.01 -0.52 17.52
CA GLN A 149 -0.29 -1.96 17.60
C GLN A 149 0.91 -2.79 17.13
N LEU A 150 1.48 -2.44 15.96
CA LEU A 150 2.57 -3.20 15.36
C LEU A 150 3.80 -3.26 16.28
N VAL A 151 4.24 -2.13 16.81
CA VAL A 151 5.45 -2.05 17.67
C VAL A 151 5.32 -2.90 18.92
N ARG A 152 4.10 -3.01 19.50
CA ARG A 152 3.86 -3.86 20.68
C ARG A 152 3.90 -5.36 20.38
N SER A 153 3.61 -5.75 19.15
CA SER A 153 3.43 -7.16 18.76
C SER A 153 4.45 -7.67 17.74
N LEU A 154 5.36 -6.80 17.26
CA LEU A 154 6.32 -7.13 16.22
C LEU A 154 7.29 -8.23 16.70
N PRO A 155 7.22 -9.46 16.16
CA PRO A 155 8.16 -10.50 16.53
C PRO A 155 9.53 -10.19 15.89
N PRO A 156 10.65 -10.54 16.56
CA PRO A 156 11.99 -10.37 15.99
C PRO A 156 12.21 -11.24 14.72
N GLU A 157 11.52 -12.35 14.63
CA GLU A 157 11.50 -13.22 13.45
C GLU A 157 10.07 -13.73 13.21
N GLU A 158 9.66 -13.77 11.96
CA GLU A 158 8.44 -14.46 11.54
C GLU A 158 8.70 -15.37 10.34
N ARG A 159 7.85 -16.39 10.18
CA ARG A 159 7.94 -17.33 9.05
C ARG A 159 6.60 -17.44 8.36
N LYS A 160 6.61 -17.26 7.03
CA LYS A 160 5.40 -17.36 6.20
C LYS A 160 5.60 -18.40 5.10
N ARG A 161 4.68 -19.36 5.03
CA ARG A 161 4.65 -20.30 3.90
C ARG A 161 4.04 -19.62 2.68
N THR A 162 4.68 -19.80 1.53
CA THR A 162 4.22 -19.32 0.23
C THR A 162 4.29 -20.43 -0.80
N ASN A 163 3.69 -20.23 -1.96
CA ASN A 163 3.81 -21.19 -3.08
C ASN A 163 5.26 -21.36 -3.55
N ALA A 164 6.11 -20.36 -3.37
CA ALA A 164 7.52 -20.35 -3.75
C ALA A 164 8.47 -20.89 -2.65
N GLY A 165 7.94 -21.33 -1.50
CA GLY A 165 8.73 -21.83 -0.36
C GLY A 165 8.37 -21.13 0.94
N THR A 166 9.26 -21.20 1.93
CA THR A 166 9.09 -20.50 3.21
C THR A 166 9.89 -19.20 3.19
N LEU A 167 9.24 -18.10 3.50
CA LEU A 167 9.89 -16.83 3.82
C LEU A 167 10.20 -16.79 5.32
N ARG A 168 11.40 -16.35 5.66
CA ARG A 168 11.80 -15.93 7.00
C ARG A 168 12.04 -14.44 6.94
N ILE A 169 11.43 -13.69 7.85
CA ILE A 169 11.50 -12.23 7.92
C ILE A 169 12.07 -11.88 9.28
N GLU A 170 13.22 -11.24 9.30
CA GLU A 170 13.87 -10.73 10.51
C GLU A 170 13.51 -9.25 10.65
N ASN A 171 12.93 -8.90 11.80
CA ASN A 171 12.39 -7.57 12.06
C ASN A 171 13.23 -6.81 13.09
N GLU A 172 13.50 -5.55 12.82
CA GLU A 172 14.12 -4.60 13.73
C GLU A 172 13.34 -3.30 13.72
N PHE A 173 12.97 -2.79 14.89
CA PHE A 173 12.32 -1.49 15.03
C PHE A 173 13.22 -0.53 15.82
N ASP A 174 13.50 0.62 15.23
CA ASP A 174 14.21 1.73 15.88
C ASP A 174 13.20 2.74 16.45
N PRO A 175 13.02 2.80 17.77
CA PRO A 175 12.06 3.72 18.39
C PRO A 175 12.47 5.19 18.28
N ALA A 176 13.76 5.50 18.08
CA ALA A 176 14.25 6.87 17.97
C ALA A 176 13.86 7.52 16.64
N THR A 177 13.84 6.73 15.57
CA THR A 177 13.47 7.17 14.21
C THR A 177 12.10 6.67 13.77
N SER A 178 11.47 5.79 14.57
CA SER A 178 10.22 5.09 14.23
C SER A 178 10.31 4.33 12.91
N ARG A 179 11.48 3.75 12.61
CA ARG A 179 11.70 2.98 11.38
C ARG A 179 11.70 1.49 11.69
N TRP A 180 10.94 0.75 10.89
CA TRP A 180 10.91 -0.70 10.88
C TRP A 180 11.72 -1.20 9.69
N ARG A 181 12.78 -1.97 9.98
CA ARG A 181 13.59 -2.68 9.01
C ARG A 181 13.22 -4.13 8.98
N ALA A 182 13.12 -4.71 7.79
CA ALA A 182 12.87 -6.12 7.60
C ALA A 182 13.88 -6.72 6.62
N ARG A 183 14.54 -7.81 7.02
CA ARG A 183 15.36 -8.64 6.13
C ARG A 183 14.58 -9.86 5.71
N TRP A 184 14.49 -10.07 4.40
CA TRP A 184 13.65 -11.08 3.78
C TRP A 184 14.50 -12.21 3.25
N TRP A 185 14.29 -13.42 3.79
CA TRP A 185 15.03 -14.61 3.41
C TRP A 185 14.11 -15.64 2.78
N ARG A 186 14.57 -16.27 1.69
CA ARG A 186 13.91 -17.45 1.11
C ARG A 186 14.58 -18.69 1.65
N ILE A 187 13.82 -19.56 2.31
CA ILE A 187 14.29 -20.87 2.74
C ILE A 187 13.96 -21.86 1.63
N LYS A 188 15.02 -22.38 0.99
CA LYS A 188 14.90 -23.43 -0.02
C LYS A 188 14.46 -24.75 0.67
N ARG A 189 13.66 -25.58 -0.02
CA ARG A 189 13.27 -26.88 0.53
C ARG A 189 14.53 -27.70 0.83
N ALA A 190 14.53 -28.39 1.98
CA ALA A 190 15.58 -29.34 2.31
C ALA A 190 15.77 -30.36 1.16
N SER A 191 16.99 -30.65 0.80
CA SER A 191 17.32 -31.71 -0.14
C SER A 191 17.70 -32.98 0.61
N ALA A 192 17.76 -34.11 -0.06
CA ALA A 192 18.18 -35.39 0.54
C ALA A 192 19.58 -35.34 1.21
N LYS A 193 20.37 -34.28 0.91
CA LYS A 193 21.74 -34.04 1.43
C LYS A 193 21.82 -32.99 2.53
N SER A 194 20.74 -32.25 2.84
CA SER A 194 20.73 -31.17 3.85
C SER A 194 19.41 -31.18 4.65
N LYS A 195 19.52 -31.31 5.97
CA LYS A 195 18.35 -31.28 6.89
C LYS A 195 17.74 -29.89 7.04
N GLU A 196 18.50 -28.82 6.81
CA GLU A 196 18.03 -27.44 6.74
C GLU A 196 18.21 -26.91 5.32
N GLY A 197 17.14 -26.33 4.76
CA GLY A 197 17.21 -25.65 3.47
C GLY A 197 18.13 -24.43 3.56
N ALA A 198 18.96 -24.20 2.55
CA ALA A 198 19.78 -23.01 2.46
C ALA A 198 18.90 -21.75 2.48
N ALA A 199 19.26 -20.79 3.34
CA ALA A 199 18.61 -19.48 3.40
C ALA A 199 19.32 -18.55 2.38
N GLU A 200 18.53 -17.86 1.57
CA GLU A 200 18.97 -16.87 0.60
C GLU A 200 18.34 -15.52 0.96
N LEU A 201 19.16 -14.50 1.21
CA LEU A 201 18.67 -13.15 1.39
C LEU A 201 18.12 -12.64 0.05
N ILE A 202 16.83 -12.36 -0.01
CA ILE A 202 16.18 -11.87 -1.23
C ILE A 202 16.02 -10.35 -1.26
N GLY A 203 16.10 -9.69 -0.09
CA GLY A 203 16.07 -8.23 -0.03
C GLY A 203 15.89 -7.70 1.38
N GLU A 204 15.95 -6.39 1.49
CA GLU A 204 15.74 -5.63 2.71
C GLU A 204 14.73 -4.51 2.43
N SER A 205 13.87 -4.23 3.38
CA SER A 205 12.95 -3.10 3.34
C SER A 205 13.03 -2.29 4.62
N GLU A 206 12.85 -0.98 4.49
CA GLU A 206 12.74 -0.08 5.63
C GLU A 206 11.54 0.83 5.40
N ILE A 207 10.71 0.98 6.41
CA ILE A 207 9.53 1.85 6.40
C ILE A 207 9.49 2.69 7.67
N ARG A 208 9.20 3.97 7.52
CA ARG A 208 8.83 4.88 8.60
C ARG A 208 7.40 4.56 9.03
N LEU A 209 7.21 4.17 10.28
CA LEU A 209 5.89 3.94 10.86
C LEU A 209 5.39 5.25 11.48
N TYR A 210 4.38 5.83 10.88
CA TYR A 210 3.73 7.02 11.40
C TYR A 210 2.64 6.67 12.41
N SER A 211 2.55 7.44 13.49
CA SER A 211 1.38 7.41 14.36
C SER A 211 0.18 8.10 13.69
N ALA A 212 -1.03 7.86 14.19
CA ALA A 212 -2.23 8.54 13.72
C ALA A 212 -2.10 10.07 13.81
N HIS A 213 -1.51 10.55 14.90
CA HIS A 213 -1.27 11.98 15.11
C HIS A 213 -0.33 12.59 14.05
N GLU A 214 0.79 11.90 13.74
CA GLU A 214 1.75 12.37 12.74
C GLU A 214 1.13 12.43 11.34
N LEU A 215 0.42 11.37 10.90
CA LEU A 215 -0.24 11.37 9.60
C LEU A 215 -1.35 12.40 9.50
N SER A 216 -2.16 12.56 10.55
CA SER A 216 -3.19 13.61 10.59
C SER A 216 -2.57 15.01 10.47
N ALA A 217 -1.43 15.25 11.13
CA ALA A 217 -0.72 16.52 11.01
C ALA A 217 -0.12 16.74 9.60
N MET A 218 0.32 15.66 8.92
CA MET A 218 0.82 15.75 7.54
C MET A 218 -0.28 16.12 6.54
N LEU A 219 -1.53 15.73 6.79
CA LEU A 219 -2.67 16.11 5.95
C LEU A 219 -3.04 17.60 6.05
N ARG A 220 -2.49 18.33 7.02
CA ARG A 220 -2.74 19.79 7.19
C ARG A 220 -4.24 20.11 7.15
N PRO A 221 -4.90 20.22 8.30
CA PRO A 221 -6.37 20.42 8.37
C PRO A 221 -6.89 21.64 7.58
N GLU A 222 -6.06 22.63 7.33
CA GLU A 222 -6.39 23.81 6.51
C GLU A 222 -6.52 23.51 5.01
N ARG A 223 -6.01 22.35 4.56
CA ARG A 223 -6.10 21.88 3.16
C ARG A 223 -7.08 20.74 3.00
N TRP A 224 -7.11 19.83 3.96
CA TRP A 224 -8.00 18.69 4.02
C TRP A 224 -9.11 19.00 5.03
N GLY A 225 -10.27 19.38 4.58
CA GLY A 225 -11.33 19.92 5.43
C GLY A 225 -11.78 19.00 6.58
N HIS A 226 -11.91 17.69 6.31
CA HIS A 226 -12.30 16.70 7.30
C HIS A 226 -11.46 15.43 7.15
N VAL A 227 -10.97 14.91 8.28
CA VAL A 227 -10.17 13.68 8.33
C VAL A 227 -10.79 12.73 9.34
N GLU A 228 -11.21 11.56 8.88
CA GLU A 228 -11.73 10.48 9.69
C GLU A 228 -10.70 9.38 9.84
N LEU A 229 -10.68 8.70 11.01
CA LEU A 229 -9.77 7.63 11.32
C LEU A 229 -10.52 6.33 11.57
N TYR A 230 -10.04 5.25 10.92
CA TYR A 230 -10.57 3.90 11.07
C TYR A 230 -9.47 2.89 11.37
N GLY A 231 -9.85 1.76 11.97
CA GLY A 231 -8.96 0.65 12.31
C GLY A 231 -8.79 -0.39 11.22
N GLY A 232 -9.53 -0.26 10.14
CA GLY A 232 -9.51 -1.16 8.97
C GLY A 232 -10.38 -0.61 7.83
N LEU A 233 -10.28 -1.24 6.66
CA LEU A 233 -11.12 -0.97 5.49
C LEU A 233 -12.48 -1.71 5.59
N ASP A 234 -13.04 -1.73 6.79
CA ASP A 234 -14.34 -2.32 7.14
C ASP A 234 -15.18 -1.39 8.04
N GLY A 235 -14.68 -0.17 8.29
CA GLY A 235 -15.30 0.81 9.14
C GLY A 235 -15.09 0.59 10.64
N THR A 236 -14.28 -0.38 11.04
CA THR A 236 -13.92 -0.56 12.45
C THR A 236 -13.31 0.74 13.01
N PRO A 237 -13.77 1.24 14.18
CA PRO A 237 -13.19 2.44 14.78
C PRO A 237 -11.69 2.29 15.05
N PHE A 238 -10.92 3.37 14.82
CA PHE A 238 -9.50 3.37 15.16
C PHE A 238 -9.31 3.24 16.67
N SER A 239 -8.38 2.36 17.05
CA SER A 239 -7.96 2.15 18.44
C SER A 239 -6.49 1.72 18.48
N LEU A 240 -5.90 1.69 19.67
CA LEU A 240 -4.53 1.20 19.86
C LEU A 240 -4.34 -0.27 19.48
N ASP A 241 -5.41 -1.06 19.46
CA ASP A 241 -5.38 -2.49 19.15
C ASP A 241 -5.80 -2.80 17.71
N ALA A 242 -6.30 -1.81 16.98
CA ALA A 242 -6.65 -1.96 15.58
C ALA A 242 -5.43 -2.32 14.73
N PRO A 243 -5.54 -3.29 13.79
CA PRO A 243 -4.37 -3.72 12.99
C PRO A 243 -3.93 -2.69 11.96
N ARG A 244 -4.84 -1.81 11.57
CA ARG A 244 -4.62 -0.80 10.53
C ARG A 244 -4.86 0.61 11.09
N LEU A 245 -4.30 1.57 10.36
CA LEU A 245 -4.64 2.98 10.46
C LEU A 245 -5.10 3.42 9.06
N VAL A 246 -6.39 3.71 8.96
CA VAL A 246 -7.00 4.19 7.71
C VAL A 246 -7.43 5.63 7.92
N LEU A 247 -7.02 6.52 7.02
CA LEU A 247 -7.44 7.91 7.00
C LEU A 247 -8.33 8.14 5.77
N VAL A 248 -9.48 8.76 5.99
CA VAL A 248 -10.36 9.25 4.92
C VAL A 248 -10.38 10.77 5.02
N ALA A 249 -9.85 11.45 4.01
CA ALA A 249 -9.70 12.89 4.01
C ALA A 249 -10.41 13.52 2.79
N ARG A 250 -11.13 14.62 2.99
CA ARG A 250 -11.84 15.35 1.93
C ARG A 250 -11.09 16.63 1.59
N LYS A 251 -10.96 16.92 0.29
CA LYS A 251 -10.32 18.13 -0.23
C LYS A 251 -11.27 19.32 -0.22
#